data_7984b31685e269886d2eab8efa2a1779
#
_entry.id   7984b31685e269886d2eab8efa2a1779
#
_cell.length_a   1.000
_cell.length_b   1.000
_cell.length_c   1.000
_cell.angle_alpha   90.00
_cell.angle_beta   90.00
_cell.angle_gamma   90.00
#
_symmetry.space_group_name_H-M   'P 1'
#
loop_
_entity.id
_entity.type
_entity.pdbx_description
1 polymer ?
#
loop_
_entity_poly.entity_id
_entity_poly.type
_entity_poly.pdbx_seq_one_letter_code
_entity_poly.pdbx_strand_id
1 'polypeptide(L)'
;GQYYQNGYRPVEYSAYERSYMGWLDVKELGDEAQHATLFPLDGLQGDDQPRAYVLRNPNNDKEYYLLENRVKNNWHGAMMGSGLFITHVDYDAAVWSSNKVNTEEAHQRMQFVPADNIKEGTTTSATMSFAQLFEGIRNDLFPCTIGGELHNAFTDDTTPAATLFTGDKLQRPIYNITQQANGTITFSYLDANLTGINTITTTQPTSSAAVYDLQGRRHASLSTAPAGIYIVGGRKVVK
;
A
#
# COMPACT_ATOMS: atom_id res chain seq x y z
N GLY A 1 -9.84 12.23 -11.57
CA GLY A 1 -10.21 12.27 -12.68
C GLY A 1 -11.30 11.50 -13.37
N GLN A 2 -12.16 12.22 -14.03
CA GLN A 2 -13.34 11.71 -14.71
C GLN A 2 -13.21 11.85 -16.21
N TYR A 3 -12.02 11.52 -16.68
CA TYR A 3 -11.53 11.89 -18.00
C TYR A 3 -12.43 11.43 -19.14
N TYR A 4 -13.16 10.32 -18.97
CA TYR A 4 -13.87 9.71 -20.08
C TYR A 4 -15.38 9.76 -20.03
N GLN A 5 -15.97 10.15 -18.92
CA GLN A 5 -17.40 10.07 -18.76
C GLN A 5 -18.04 11.39 -18.28
N ASN A 6 -17.31 12.50 -18.40
CA ASN A 6 -17.82 13.86 -18.10
C ASN A 6 -18.59 13.94 -16.77
N GLY A 7 -18.09 13.26 -15.72
CA GLY A 7 -18.75 13.23 -14.43
C GLY A 7 -19.91 12.26 -14.30
N TYR A 8 -20.25 11.51 -15.32
CA TYR A 8 -21.34 10.54 -15.26
C TYR A 8 -21.07 9.41 -14.24
N ARG A 9 -19.82 8.99 -14.12
CA ARG A 9 -19.39 8.05 -13.10
C ARG A 9 -18.23 8.66 -12.29
N PRO A 10 -18.51 9.29 -11.14
CA PRO A 10 -17.48 9.84 -10.28
C PRO A 10 -16.61 8.72 -9.70
N VAL A 11 -15.34 9.01 -9.49
CA VAL A 11 -14.49 8.16 -8.65
C VAL A 11 -14.94 8.29 -7.21
N GLU A 12 -14.66 7.27 -6.40
CA GLU A 12 -14.93 7.30 -4.97
C GLU A 12 -14.11 8.35 -4.24
N TYR A 13 -14.56 8.70 -3.04
CA TYR A 13 -13.79 9.48 -2.10
C TYR A 13 -12.45 8.78 -1.81
N SER A 14 -11.40 9.57 -1.70
CA SER A 14 -10.07 9.09 -1.33
C SER A 14 -10.05 8.53 0.10
N ALA A 15 -8.99 7.78 0.42
CA ALA A 15 -8.78 7.31 1.79
C ALA A 15 -8.69 8.48 2.78
N TYR A 16 -8.15 9.63 2.36
CA TYR A 16 -8.13 10.85 3.16
C TYR A 16 -9.54 11.32 3.54
N GLU A 17 -10.40 11.51 2.54
CA GLU A 17 -11.77 11.99 2.75
C GLU A 17 -12.60 11.01 3.57
N ARG A 18 -12.49 9.71 3.27
CA ARG A 18 -13.18 8.66 4.02
C ARG A 18 -12.74 8.58 5.48
N SER A 19 -11.44 8.71 5.73
CA SER A 19 -10.90 8.74 7.09
C SER A 19 -11.37 9.97 7.85
N TYR A 20 -11.37 11.14 7.20
CA TYR A 20 -11.86 12.38 7.78
C TYR A 20 -13.35 12.30 8.16
N MET A 21 -14.16 11.62 7.37
CA MET A 21 -15.59 11.39 7.64
C MET A 21 -15.85 10.24 8.62
N GLY A 22 -14.81 9.55 9.09
CA GLY A 22 -14.95 8.40 9.99
C GLY A 22 -15.50 7.14 9.29
N TRP A 23 -15.40 7.05 7.97
CA TRP A 23 -15.88 5.91 7.19
C TRP A 23 -14.79 4.86 6.92
N LEU A 24 -13.54 5.20 7.15
CA LEU A 24 -12.39 4.34 6.93
C LEU A 24 -11.42 4.42 8.09
N ASP A 25 -11.06 3.27 8.65
CA ASP A 25 -9.97 3.14 9.60
C ASP A 25 -8.66 2.93 8.85
N VAL A 26 -7.80 3.96 8.87
CA VAL A 26 -6.48 3.92 8.24
C VAL A 26 -5.50 3.25 9.20
N LYS A 27 -4.85 2.17 8.75
CA LYS A 27 -3.85 1.47 9.55
C LYS A 27 -2.50 2.18 9.47
N GLU A 28 -1.82 2.30 10.59
CA GLU A 28 -0.48 2.88 10.64
C GLU A 28 0.59 1.81 10.41
N LEU A 29 1.56 2.11 9.55
CA LEU A 29 2.80 1.37 9.42
C LEU A 29 3.81 1.97 10.40
N GLY A 30 4.04 1.29 11.52
CA GLY A 30 4.91 1.75 12.60
C GLY A 30 6.41 1.56 12.32
N ASP A 31 7.17 1.22 13.37
CA ASP A 31 8.64 1.10 13.29
C ASP A 31 9.11 -0.33 12.98
N GLU A 32 8.19 -1.28 12.84
CA GLU A 32 8.52 -2.68 12.61
C GLU A 32 8.43 -3.03 11.12
N ALA A 33 9.45 -3.73 10.63
CA ALA A 33 9.45 -4.26 9.28
C ALA A 33 8.37 -5.33 9.11
N GLN A 34 7.58 -5.23 8.04
CA GLN A 34 6.49 -6.15 7.78
C GLN A 34 6.19 -6.32 6.29
N HIS A 35 5.64 -7.48 5.94
CA HIS A 35 4.98 -7.67 4.65
C HIS A 35 3.51 -7.29 4.79
N ALA A 36 3.06 -6.30 4.05
CA ALA A 36 1.71 -5.77 4.14
C ALA A 36 0.86 -6.15 2.94
N THR A 37 -0.45 -6.30 3.17
CA THR A 37 -1.46 -6.47 2.14
C THR A 37 -2.46 -5.32 2.22
N LEU A 38 -2.77 -4.72 1.09
CA LEU A 38 -3.70 -3.61 0.96
C LEU A 38 -4.86 -4.02 0.06
N PHE A 39 -6.05 -4.06 0.61
CA PHE A 39 -7.27 -4.43 -0.09
C PHE A 39 -7.82 -3.25 -0.91
N PRO A 40 -8.61 -3.50 -1.97
CA PRO A 40 -9.22 -2.43 -2.75
C PRO A 40 -10.02 -1.46 -1.88
N LEU A 41 -9.87 -0.16 -2.14
CA LEU A 41 -10.55 0.89 -1.38
C LEU A 41 -12.09 0.79 -1.50
N ASP A 42 -12.58 0.37 -2.67
CA ASP A 42 -14.01 0.22 -2.99
C ASP A 42 -14.64 -1.09 -2.45
N GLY A 43 -13.94 -1.82 -1.60
CA GLY A 43 -14.45 -3.05 -1.00
C GLY A 43 -15.59 -2.83 -0.01
N LEU A 44 -16.21 -3.93 0.41
CA LEU A 44 -17.29 -3.91 1.39
C LEU A 44 -16.84 -3.29 2.71
N GLN A 45 -17.65 -2.38 3.24
CA GLN A 45 -17.42 -1.83 4.57
C GLN A 45 -17.76 -2.86 5.64
N GLY A 46 -17.01 -2.81 6.76
CA GLY A 46 -17.29 -3.65 7.93
C GLY A 46 -16.46 -4.92 8.01
N ASP A 47 -15.50 -5.12 7.12
CA ASP A 47 -14.42 -6.09 7.32
C ASP A 47 -13.19 -5.38 7.95
N ASP A 48 -12.38 -6.12 8.70
CA ASP A 48 -11.15 -5.60 9.33
C ASP A 48 -9.96 -5.52 8.37
N GLN A 49 -10.21 -5.62 7.06
CA GLN A 49 -9.16 -5.64 6.05
C GLN A 49 -8.54 -4.25 5.84
N PRO A 50 -7.23 -4.11 5.83
CA PRO A 50 -6.57 -2.83 5.60
C PRO A 50 -6.82 -2.35 4.17
N ARG A 51 -7.47 -1.18 4.03
CA ARG A 51 -7.78 -0.53 2.75
C ARG A 51 -6.99 0.74 2.53
N ALA A 52 -6.36 1.23 3.59
CA ALA A 52 -5.40 2.33 3.55
C ALA A 52 -4.36 2.16 4.65
N TYR A 53 -3.15 2.57 4.34
CA TYR A 53 -2.05 2.71 5.30
C TYR A 53 -1.56 4.14 5.36
N VAL A 54 -1.04 4.54 6.53
CA VAL A 54 -0.35 5.81 6.71
C VAL A 54 1.11 5.58 7.09
N LEU A 55 2.01 6.33 6.42
CA LEU A 55 3.44 6.44 6.73
C LEU A 55 3.67 7.83 7.32
N ARG A 56 3.85 7.94 8.61
CA ARG A 56 4.05 9.25 9.26
C ARG A 56 5.51 9.68 9.23
N ASN A 57 5.69 10.98 9.12
CA ASN A 57 6.97 11.60 9.44
C ASN A 57 7.24 11.40 10.94
N PRO A 58 8.35 10.74 11.32
CA PRO A 58 8.63 10.45 12.73
C PRO A 58 8.84 11.70 13.60
N ASN A 59 9.13 12.85 12.97
CA ASN A 59 9.37 14.12 13.65
C ASN A 59 8.17 15.09 13.59
N ASN A 60 7.16 14.80 12.76
CA ASN A 60 5.98 15.64 12.61
C ASN A 60 4.78 14.77 12.18
N ASP A 61 3.92 14.44 13.10
CA ASP A 61 2.75 13.58 12.87
C ASP A 61 1.70 14.16 11.90
N LYS A 62 1.80 15.45 11.61
CA LYS A 62 0.94 16.14 10.63
C LYS A 62 1.38 15.96 9.19
N GLU A 63 2.64 15.58 8.98
CA GLU A 63 3.16 15.27 7.65
C GLU A 63 3.25 13.75 7.47
N TYR A 64 2.64 13.23 6.42
CA TYR A 64 2.54 11.80 6.18
C TYR A 64 2.26 11.47 4.72
N TYR A 65 2.54 10.24 4.36
CA TYR A 65 2.05 9.63 3.12
C TYR A 65 0.88 8.71 3.40
N LEU A 66 -0.15 8.81 2.59
CA LEU A 66 -1.33 7.96 2.63
C LEU A 66 -1.31 7.02 1.43
N LEU A 67 -1.45 5.74 1.69
CA LEU A 67 -1.41 4.66 0.71
C LEU A 67 -2.81 4.08 0.55
N GLU A 68 -3.32 4.03 -0.68
CA GLU A 68 -4.61 3.41 -0.96
C GLU A 68 -4.55 2.56 -2.23
N ASN A 69 -5.30 1.47 -2.26
CA ASN A 69 -5.37 0.59 -3.41
C ASN A 69 -6.58 0.93 -4.27
N ARG A 70 -6.35 1.41 -5.47
CA ARG A 70 -7.39 1.71 -6.46
C ARG A 70 -7.44 0.66 -7.55
N VAL A 71 -8.58 0.00 -7.71
CA VAL A 71 -8.81 -1.01 -8.74
C VAL A 71 -9.78 -0.44 -9.78
N LYS A 72 -9.42 -0.57 -11.07
CA LYS A 72 -10.25 -0.11 -12.19
C LYS A 72 -11.50 -1.00 -12.34
N ASN A 73 -12.44 -0.84 -11.44
CA ASN A 73 -13.74 -1.50 -11.45
C ASN A 73 -14.80 -0.58 -10.82
N ASN A 74 -16.05 -0.96 -10.84
CA ASN A 74 -17.16 -0.26 -10.20
C ASN A 74 -17.07 1.28 -10.34
N TRP A 75 -16.91 2.00 -9.24
CA TRP A 75 -16.78 3.46 -9.23
C TRP A 75 -15.50 3.95 -9.91
N HIS A 76 -14.43 3.18 -9.82
CA HIS A 76 -13.14 3.49 -10.46
C HIS A 76 -13.06 3.04 -11.93
N GLY A 77 -14.16 2.57 -12.52
CA GLY A 77 -14.16 2.02 -13.90
C GLY A 77 -13.69 3.00 -14.99
N ALA A 78 -13.71 4.32 -14.72
CA ALA A 78 -13.20 5.33 -15.63
C ALA A 78 -11.69 5.63 -15.47
N MET A 79 -11.03 5.06 -14.48
CA MET A 79 -9.58 5.21 -14.28
C MET A 79 -8.80 4.55 -15.41
N MET A 80 -7.58 5.06 -15.67
CA MET A 80 -6.71 4.53 -16.72
C MET A 80 -6.02 3.22 -16.31
N GLY A 81 -5.78 3.03 -15.01
CA GLY A 81 -5.09 1.86 -14.45
C GLY A 81 -5.61 1.49 -13.07
N SER A 82 -5.03 0.42 -12.52
CA SER A 82 -5.19 -0.01 -11.14
C SER A 82 -3.83 -0.03 -10.47
N GLY A 83 -3.79 0.22 -9.16
CA GLY A 83 -2.52 0.17 -8.44
C GLY A 83 -2.57 0.90 -7.10
N LEU A 84 -1.40 1.00 -6.48
CA LEU A 84 -1.18 1.76 -5.26
C LEU A 84 -1.15 3.26 -5.61
N PHE A 85 -2.09 3.99 -5.04
CA PHE A 85 -2.18 5.43 -5.10
C PHE A 85 -1.55 6.02 -3.84
N ILE A 86 -0.62 6.94 -3.98
CA ILE A 86 0.11 7.56 -2.87
C ILE A 86 -0.22 9.05 -2.83
N THR A 87 -0.64 9.54 -1.66
CA THR A 87 -0.86 10.96 -1.40
C THR A 87 0.10 11.46 -0.33
N HIS A 88 0.83 12.54 -0.59
CA HIS A 88 1.62 13.26 0.40
C HIS A 88 0.75 14.35 1.03
N VAL A 89 0.67 14.37 2.35
CA VAL A 89 -0.12 15.34 3.12
C VAL A 89 0.77 16.03 4.15
N ASP A 90 0.71 17.36 4.19
CA ASP A 90 1.25 18.20 5.27
C ASP A 90 0.10 19.01 5.87
N TYR A 91 -0.55 18.44 6.88
CA TYR A 91 -1.78 18.96 7.44
C TYR A 91 -1.56 20.19 8.30
N ASP A 92 -2.30 21.24 8.00
CA ASP A 92 -2.41 22.45 8.81
C ASP A 92 -3.88 22.86 8.95
N ALA A 93 -4.40 22.84 10.19
CA ALA A 93 -5.81 23.10 10.44
C ALA A 93 -6.28 24.49 9.97
N ALA A 94 -5.43 25.52 10.05
CA ALA A 94 -5.76 26.86 9.61
C ALA A 94 -5.84 26.96 8.09
N VAL A 95 -4.95 26.24 7.41
CA VAL A 95 -4.94 26.17 5.93
C VAL A 95 -6.17 25.41 5.44
N TRP A 96 -6.52 24.28 6.07
CA TRP A 96 -7.73 23.51 5.74
C TRP A 96 -9.00 24.29 5.97
N SER A 97 -9.14 24.95 7.14
CA SER A 97 -10.33 25.74 7.48
C SER A 97 -10.54 26.94 6.56
N SER A 98 -9.45 27.50 6.01
CA SER A 98 -9.51 28.63 5.06
C SER A 98 -9.60 28.19 3.59
N ASN A 99 -9.68 26.88 3.31
CA ASN A 99 -9.71 26.30 1.96
C ASN A 99 -8.50 26.72 1.09
N LYS A 100 -7.30 26.71 1.69
CA LYS A 100 -6.04 27.11 1.04
C LYS A 100 -5.04 25.98 0.86
N VAL A 101 -5.48 24.73 0.92
CA VAL A 101 -4.63 23.52 0.98
C VAL A 101 -3.55 23.49 -0.12
N ASN A 102 -3.91 23.85 -1.35
CA ASN A 102 -3.01 23.80 -2.52
C ASN A 102 -2.95 25.15 -3.27
N THR A 103 -3.08 26.28 -2.57
CA THR A 103 -3.00 27.59 -3.18
C THR A 103 -1.57 28.08 -3.41
N GLU A 104 -0.60 27.49 -2.71
CA GLU A 104 0.82 27.80 -2.87
C GLU A 104 1.48 26.73 -3.74
N GLU A 105 1.91 27.11 -4.94
CA GLU A 105 2.51 26.18 -5.91
C GLU A 105 3.76 25.49 -5.37
N ALA A 106 4.58 26.22 -4.61
CA ALA A 106 5.82 25.69 -4.04
C ALA A 106 5.57 24.75 -2.84
N HIS A 107 4.39 24.80 -2.22
CA HIS A 107 4.04 23.98 -1.07
C HIS A 107 2.57 23.55 -1.15
N GLN A 108 2.26 22.69 -2.09
CA GLN A 108 0.96 22.01 -2.15
C GLN A 108 0.88 20.98 -1.04
N ARG A 109 0.03 21.22 -0.06
CA ARG A 109 -0.03 20.44 1.19
C ARG A 109 -0.76 19.10 1.07
N MET A 110 -1.38 18.85 -0.05
CA MET A 110 -2.00 17.57 -0.39
C MET A 110 -1.71 17.27 -1.86
N GLN A 111 -0.73 16.40 -2.10
CA GLN A 111 -0.26 16.09 -3.44
C GLN A 111 -0.38 14.60 -3.72
N PHE A 112 -0.81 14.27 -4.93
CA PHE A 112 -0.63 12.96 -5.50
C PHE A 112 0.84 12.74 -5.88
N VAL A 113 1.36 11.54 -5.64
CA VAL A 113 2.71 11.13 -6.02
C VAL A 113 2.61 10.15 -7.19
N PRO A 114 2.76 10.60 -8.44
CA PRO A 114 2.70 9.71 -9.60
C PRO A 114 3.93 8.79 -9.64
N ALA A 115 3.69 7.49 -9.93
CA ALA A 115 4.74 6.49 -9.95
C ALA A 115 5.77 6.71 -11.06
N ASP A 116 5.39 7.40 -12.14
CA ASP A 116 6.29 7.82 -13.22
C ASP A 116 6.97 9.18 -12.96
N ASN A 117 6.71 9.79 -11.80
CA ASN A 117 7.20 11.12 -11.42
C ASN A 117 6.80 12.26 -12.38
N ILE A 118 5.77 12.07 -13.22
CA ILE A 118 5.26 13.10 -14.13
C ILE A 118 4.02 13.73 -13.50
N LYS A 119 4.15 14.96 -13.00
CA LYS A 119 3.01 15.72 -12.49
C LYS A 119 2.28 16.40 -13.63
N GLU A 120 1.02 16.08 -13.83
CA GLU A 120 0.16 16.75 -14.81
C GLU A 120 -0.01 18.24 -14.48
N GLY A 121 -0.16 19.05 -15.51
CA GLY A 121 -0.28 20.52 -15.37
C GLY A 121 1.04 21.24 -15.10
N THR A 122 2.17 20.52 -15.02
CA THR A 122 3.50 21.11 -14.92
C THR A 122 4.05 21.52 -16.30
N THR A 123 5.14 22.27 -16.31
CA THR A 123 5.83 22.66 -17.56
C THR A 123 6.26 21.43 -18.36
N THR A 124 6.65 20.36 -17.70
CA THR A 124 7.03 19.09 -18.33
C THR A 124 5.85 18.47 -19.05
N SER A 125 4.67 18.40 -18.41
CA SER A 125 3.47 17.84 -19.04
C SER A 125 2.92 18.73 -20.17
N ALA A 126 3.11 20.04 -20.12
CA ALA A 126 2.69 20.97 -21.17
C ALA A 126 3.43 20.80 -22.50
N THR A 127 4.61 20.19 -22.48
CA THR A 127 5.41 19.90 -23.69
C THR A 127 5.17 18.48 -24.25
N MET A 128 4.39 17.65 -23.56
CA MET A 128 4.10 16.27 -23.98
C MET A 128 3.02 16.23 -25.06
N SER A 129 3.16 15.27 -25.96
CA SER A 129 2.08 14.93 -26.88
C SER A 129 0.91 14.30 -26.12
N PHE A 130 -0.28 14.34 -26.72
CA PHE A 130 -1.46 13.73 -26.10
C PHE A 130 -1.29 12.22 -25.81
N ALA A 131 -0.57 11.50 -26.69
CA ALA A 131 -0.27 10.08 -26.47
C ALA A 131 0.65 9.85 -25.26
N GLN A 132 1.69 10.68 -25.08
CA GLN A 132 2.59 10.61 -23.92
C GLN A 132 1.87 10.96 -22.63
N LEU A 133 0.99 11.95 -22.66
CA LEU A 133 0.18 12.32 -21.49
C LEU A 133 -0.73 11.15 -21.06
N PHE A 134 -1.38 10.48 -22.01
CA PHE A 134 -2.22 9.32 -21.70
C PHE A 134 -1.41 8.12 -21.19
N GLU A 135 -0.21 7.93 -21.67
CA GLU A 135 0.69 6.91 -21.16
C GLU A 135 1.17 7.25 -19.74
N GLY A 136 1.50 8.50 -19.46
CA GLY A 136 1.78 9.00 -18.12
C GLY A 136 0.65 8.65 -17.15
N ILE A 137 -0.58 9.06 -17.46
CA ILE A 137 -1.75 8.77 -16.60
C ILE A 137 -1.92 7.26 -16.31
N ARG A 138 -1.54 6.38 -17.24
CA ARG A 138 -1.58 4.93 -16.99
C ARG A 138 -0.51 4.47 -16.02
N ASN A 139 0.61 5.18 -15.96
CA ASN A 139 1.77 4.88 -15.15
C ASN A 139 1.80 5.64 -13.82
N ASP A 140 0.73 6.37 -13.51
CA ASP A 140 0.60 7.13 -12.26
C ASP A 140 0.58 6.26 -10.99
N LEU A 141 0.14 5.00 -11.10
CA LEU A 141 -0.04 4.10 -9.96
C LEU A 141 1.06 3.05 -9.90
N PHE A 142 1.55 2.76 -8.68
CA PHE A 142 2.50 1.67 -8.49
C PHE A 142 1.82 0.28 -8.49
N PRO A 143 2.49 -0.78 -9.01
CA PRO A 143 3.72 -0.70 -9.80
C PRO A 143 3.42 -0.25 -11.22
N CYS A 144 4.38 0.39 -11.87
CA CYS A 144 4.30 0.71 -13.30
C CYS A 144 5.60 0.31 -14.03
N THR A 145 5.57 0.34 -15.36
CA THR A 145 6.75 0.05 -16.20
C THR A 145 7.00 1.20 -17.15
N ILE A 146 8.17 1.81 -17.06
CA ILE A 146 8.57 2.97 -17.86
C ILE A 146 9.85 2.64 -18.62
N GLY A 147 9.82 2.74 -19.93
CA GLY A 147 10.99 2.42 -20.74
C GLY A 147 11.51 0.97 -20.60
N GLY A 148 10.68 0.04 -20.10
CA GLY A 148 11.06 -1.34 -19.80
C GLY A 148 11.58 -1.56 -18.38
N GLU A 149 11.70 -0.52 -17.57
CA GLU A 149 12.10 -0.58 -16.17
C GLU A 149 10.87 -0.64 -15.25
N LEU A 150 10.89 -1.55 -14.28
CA LEU A 150 9.80 -1.75 -13.31
C LEU A 150 9.98 -0.80 -12.12
N HIS A 151 9.01 0.08 -11.92
CA HIS A 151 8.89 0.97 -10.77
C HIS A 151 7.94 0.33 -9.74
N ASN A 152 8.48 -0.41 -8.79
CA ASN A 152 7.73 -1.13 -7.77
C ASN A 152 8.24 -0.86 -6.35
N ALA A 153 8.88 0.28 -6.14
CA ALA A 153 9.35 0.73 -4.84
C ALA A 153 9.12 2.24 -4.67
N PHE A 154 8.85 2.64 -3.43
CA PHE A 154 8.77 4.03 -3.03
C PHE A 154 9.63 4.22 -1.79
N THR A 155 10.82 4.79 -1.99
CA THR A 155 11.87 4.93 -0.98
C THR A 155 12.49 6.32 -1.02
N ASP A 156 13.37 6.62 -0.10
CA ASP A 156 14.11 7.88 -0.07
C ASP A 156 15.04 8.09 -1.28
N ASP A 157 15.34 7.03 -2.03
CA ASP A 157 16.32 7.02 -3.11
C ASP A 157 15.72 6.64 -4.48
N THR A 158 14.41 6.42 -4.55
CA THR A 158 13.70 6.17 -5.82
C THR A 158 13.27 7.48 -6.51
N THR A 159 12.78 7.37 -7.73
CA THR A 159 12.11 8.46 -8.45
C THR A 159 10.71 8.01 -8.83
N PRO A 160 9.64 8.57 -8.21
CA PRO A 160 9.66 9.60 -7.16
C PRO A 160 10.26 9.10 -5.84
N ALA A 161 10.81 10.04 -5.05
CA ALA A 161 11.39 9.76 -3.75
C ALA A 161 10.40 10.06 -2.59
N ALA A 162 10.52 9.28 -1.51
CA ALA A 162 9.78 9.51 -0.27
C ALA A 162 10.45 10.60 0.58
N THR A 163 10.26 11.86 0.18
CA THR A 163 10.86 13.02 0.84
C THR A 163 9.82 13.86 1.57
N LEU A 164 10.24 14.51 2.63
CA LEU A 164 9.44 15.48 3.38
C LEU A 164 9.45 16.84 2.66
N PHE A 165 8.52 17.72 3.00
CA PHE A 165 8.51 19.10 2.46
C PHE A 165 9.73 19.92 2.86
N THR A 166 10.43 19.53 3.93
CA THR A 166 11.75 20.10 4.29
C THR A 166 12.87 19.67 3.32
N GLY A 167 12.65 18.66 2.50
CA GLY A 167 13.65 18.00 1.65
C GLY A 167 14.37 16.85 2.34
N ASP A 168 14.06 16.58 3.61
CA ASP A 168 14.63 15.45 4.35
C ASP A 168 14.05 14.11 3.86
N LYS A 169 14.73 13.02 4.16
CA LYS A 169 14.28 11.67 3.87
C LYS A 169 13.22 11.24 4.87
N LEU A 170 12.17 10.55 4.40
CA LEU A 170 11.12 10.00 5.26
C LEU A 170 11.62 8.83 6.10
N GLN A 171 12.56 8.02 5.56
CA GLN A 171 13.11 6.81 6.18
C GLN A 171 12.04 5.72 6.45
N ARG A 172 11.04 5.64 5.61
CA ARG A 172 9.93 4.69 5.67
C ARG A 172 9.75 3.99 4.30
N PRO A 173 10.77 3.26 3.83
CA PRO A 173 10.77 2.71 2.48
C PRO A 173 9.75 1.58 2.30
N ILE A 174 9.17 1.56 1.10
CA ILE A 174 8.29 0.50 0.61
C ILE A 174 8.96 -0.16 -0.59
N TYR A 175 9.02 -1.49 -0.58
CA TYR A 175 9.64 -2.30 -1.63
C TYR A 175 8.67 -3.36 -2.16
N ASN A 176 8.98 -3.92 -3.31
CA ASN A 176 8.29 -5.07 -3.88
C ASN A 176 6.77 -4.87 -4.02
N ILE A 177 6.36 -3.66 -4.37
CA ILE A 177 4.95 -3.34 -4.61
C ILE A 177 4.46 -4.23 -5.74
N THR A 178 3.44 -5.06 -5.48
CA THR A 178 2.92 -6.04 -6.44
C THR A 178 1.40 -6.03 -6.42
N GLN A 179 0.79 -5.88 -7.59
CA GLN A 179 -0.65 -6.05 -7.74
C GLN A 179 -0.96 -7.54 -7.97
N GLN A 180 -1.83 -8.08 -7.13
CA GLN A 180 -2.24 -9.48 -7.18
C GLN A 180 -3.45 -9.65 -8.10
N ALA A 181 -3.65 -10.88 -8.61
CA ALA A 181 -4.76 -11.21 -9.51
C ALA A 181 -6.15 -10.98 -8.88
N ASN A 182 -6.27 -11.05 -7.56
CA ASN A 182 -7.50 -10.76 -6.81
C ASN A 182 -7.74 -9.26 -6.56
N GLY A 183 -6.88 -8.39 -7.10
CA GLY A 183 -6.97 -6.94 -6.95
C GLY A 183 -6.32 -6.38 -5.68
N THR A 184 -5.77 -7.21 -4.78
CA THR A 184 -5.00 -6.71 -3.65
C THR A 184 -3.62 -6.24 -4.08
N ILE A 185 -3.01 -5.37 -3.28
CA ILE A 185 -1.62 -4.97 -3.42
C ILE A 185 -0.84 -5.53 -2.22
N THR A 186 0.31 -6.10 -2.48
CA THR A 186 1.25 -6.50 -1.45
C THR A 186 2.54 -5.72 -1.57
N PHE A 187 3.20 -5.46 -0.46
CA PHE A 187 4.50 -4.79 -0.43
C PHE A 187 5.29 -5.16 0.83
N SER A 188 6.60 -4.95 0.78
CA SER A 188 7.51 -5.08 1.91
C SER A 188 7.80 -3.69 2.48
N TYR A 189 7.61 -3.52 3.78
CA TYR A 189 7.83 -2.26 4.48
C TYR A 189 9.09 -2.36 5.34
N LEU A 190 9.97 -1.38 5.27
CA LEU A 190 11.28 -1.24 5.94
C LEU A 190 12.36 -2.26 5.55
N ASP A 191 12.00 -3.45 5.11
CA ASP A 191 12.96 -4.49 4.69
C ASP A 191 12.56 -5.10 3.34
N ALA A 192 13.39 -4.92 2.32
CA ALA A 192 13.17 -5.41 0.96
C ALA A 192 13.16 -6.94 0.85
N ASN A 193 13.74 -7.64 1.82
CA ASN A 193 13.85 -9.10 1.82
C ASN A 193 12.63 -9.80 2.43
N LEU A 194 11.69 -9.04 2.99
CA LEU A 194 10.46 -9.62 3.49
C LEU A 194 9.61 -10.14 2.33
N THR A 195 9.41 -11.44 2.30
CA THR A 195 8.47 -12.09 1.41
C THR A 195 7.18 -12.38 2.20
N GLY A 196 6.02 -12.43 1.52
CA GLY A 196 4.75 -12.78 2.17
C GLY A 196 4.69 -14.18 2.77
N ILE A 197 5.77 -14.93 2.71
CA ILE A 197 5.96 -16.18 3.41
C ILE A 197 6.52 -15.81 4.78
N ASN A 198 5.64 -15.69 5.78
CA ASN A 198 6.08 -15.67 7.16
C ASN A 198 7.01 -16.86 7.38
N THR A 199 8.26 -16.60 7.71
CA THR A 199 9.19 -17.64 8.13
C THR A 199 8.48 -18.42 9.23
N ILE A 200 8.16 -19.69 8.98
CA ILE A 200 7.64 -20.56 10.01
C ILE A 200 8.77 -20.65 11.02
N THR A 201 8.72 -19.81 12.05
CA THR A 201 9.60 -19.96 13.20
C THR A 201 9.21 -21.32 13.78
N THR A 202 10.00 -22.33 13.49
CA THR A 202 9.91 -23.63 14.15
C THR A 202 10.35 -23.46 15.60
N THR A 203 9.50 -22.80 16.40
CA THR A 203 9.56 -22.99 17.84
C THR A 203 9.22 -24.44 18.05
N GLN A 204 10.22 -25.24 18.39
CA GLN A 204 10.05 -26.62 18.74
C GLN A 204 8.95 -26.69 19.83
N PRO A 205 7.85 -27.42 19.60
CA PRO A 205 6.76 -27.45 20.57
C PRO A 205 7.32 -28.08 21.86
N THR A 206 7.03 -27.41 22.98
CA THR A 206 7.35 -27.94 24.30
C THR A 206 6.77 -29.33 24.47
N SER A 207 7.49 -30.24 25.11
CA SER A 207 7.25 -31.67 25.21
C SER A 207 5.89 -32.13 25.78
N SER A 208 4.99 -31.20 26.11
CA SER A 208 3.65 -31.45 26.66
C SER A 208 2.49 -31.28 25.69
N ALA A 209 2.73 -30.84 24.46
CA ALA A 209 1.65 -30.60 23.49
C ALA A 209 1.16 -31.90 22.86
N ALA A 210 -0.16 -32.11 22.79
CA ALA A 210 -0.75 -33.31 22.17
C ALA A 210 -0.37 -33.39 20.68
N VAL A 211 0.04 -34.56 20.24
CA VAL A 211 0.52 -34.85 18.87
C VAL A 211 -0.59 -35.59 18.11
N TYR A 212 -0.99 -35.11 16.96
CA TYR A 212 -1.97 -35.74 16.09
C TYR A 212 -1.42 -35.89 14.67
N ASP A 213 -1.70 -37.02 14.02
CA ASP A 213 -1.46 -37.17 12.58
C ASP A 213 -2.54 -36.46 11.74
N LEU A 214 -2.38 -36.47 10.41
CA LEU A 214 -3.35 -35.84 9.49
C LEU A 214 -4.72 -36.54 9.47
N GLN A 215 -4.84 -37.75 10.01
CA GLN A 215 -6.11 -38.47 10.20
C GLN A 215 -6.75 -38.17 11.55
N GLY A 216 -6.14 -37.28 12.37
CA GLY A 216 -6.63 -36.92 13.70
C GLY A 216 -6.32 -37.93 14.80
N ARG A 217 -5.50 -38.94 14.55
CA ARG A 217 -5.12 -39.94 15.56
C ARG A 217 -4.05 -39.35 16.47
N ARG A 218 -4.22 -39.54 17.78
CA ARG A 218 -3.30 -39.05 18.78
C ARG A 218 -2.10 -39.98 18.94
N HIS A 219 -0.89 -39.43 18.97
CA HIS A 219 0.35 -40.10 19.25
C HIS A 219 0.87 -39.75 20.65
N ALA A 220 1.58 -40.66 21.30
CA ALA A 220 2.09 -40.46 22.65
C ALA A 220 3.12 -39.30 22.72
N SER A 221 3.96 -39.18 21.71
CA SER A 221 4.91 -38.07 21.53
C SER A 221 5.36 -37.99 20.07
N LEU A 222 5.90 -36.85 19.67
CA LEU A 222 6.49 -36.68 18.34
C LEU A 222 7.73 -37.53 18.18
N SER A 223 8.50 -37.76 19.26
CA SER A 223 9.74 -38.57 19.23
C SER A 223 9.48 -40.04 18.88
N THR A 224 8.37 -40.61 19.32
CA THR A 224 7.99 -42.00 19.11
C THR A 224 7.10 -42.22 17.89
N ALA A 225 6.57 -41.18 17.30
CA ALA A 225 5.74 -41.26 16.11
C ALA A 225 6.58 -41.66 14.87
N PRO A 226 6.04 -42.38 13.87
CA PRO A 226 6.68 -42.62 12.59
C PRO A 226 7.08 -41.33 11.85
N ALA A 227 7.93 -41.43 10.83
CA ALA A 227 8.18 -40.28 9.96
C ALA A 227 6.89 -39.84 9.25
N GLY A 228 6.57 -38.55 9.28
CA GLY A 228 5.32 -38.04 8.73
C GLY A 228 5.02 -36.60 9.11
N ILE A 229 3.79 -36.17 8.80
CA ILE A 229 3.29 -34.83 9.12
C ILE A 229 2.34 -34.93 10.30
N TYR A 230 2.55 -34.06 11.30
CA TYR A 230 1.79 -34.05 12.56
C TYR A 230 1.30 -32.64 12.89
N ILE A 231 0.26 -32.57 13.69
CA ILE A 231 -0.24 -31.35 14.33
C ILE A 231 0.15 -31.43 15.81
N VAL A 232 0.95 -30.49 16.27
CA VAL A 232 1.43 -30.40 17.65
C VAL A 232 1.16 -29.02 18.19
N GLY A 233 0.35 -28.91 19.22
CA GLY A 233 -0.04 -27.61 19.76
C GLY A 233 -0.72 -26.68 18.74
N GLY A 234 -1.51 -27.25 17.81
CA GLY A 234 -2.16 -26.51 16.74
C GLY A 234 -1.27 -26.16 15.55
N ARG A 235 -0.02 -26.63 15.52
CA ARG A 235 0.95 -26.32 14.45
C ARG A 235 1.35 -27.57 13.68
N LYS A 236 1.58 -27.42 12.38
CA LYS A 236 2.08 -28.48 11.50
C LYS A 236 3.58 -28.71 11.76
N VAL A 237 3.96 -29.94 12.01
CA VAL A 237 5.35 -30.39 12.23
C VAL A 237 5.64 -31.57 11.31
N VAL A 238 6.82 -31.59 10.70
CA VAL A 238 7.33 -32.73 9.91
C VAL A 238 8.37 -33.48 10.75
N LYS A 239 8.24 -34.81 10.82
CA LYS A 239 9.21 -35.68 11.47
C LYS A 239 9.87 -36.55 10.44
#